data_8e2ff91860fc6a1063577a7c9d102450
#
_entry.id   8e2ff91860fc6a1063577a7c9d102450
#
_cell.length_a   1.000
_cell.length_b   1.000
_cell.length_c   1.000
_cell.angle_alpha   90.00
_cell.angle_beta   90.00
_cell.angle_gamma   90.00
#
_symmetry.space_group_name_H-M   'P 1'
#
loop_
_entity.id
_entity.type
_entity.pdbx_description
1 polymer ?
#
loop_
_entity_poly.entity_id
_entity_poly.type
_entity_poly.pdbx_seq_one_letter_code
_entity_poly.pdbx_strand_id
1 'polypeptide(L)'
;EDQGLFLDYSKNRVTRESIDLLVKLADEARLISAIQDMFAGEKINKTEGRAVLHTALRAPKSSCIELDGIDVVPQVHAVLDKMAGFSEAIRSGQWQGFTGKPIRNVINIGIGGSDLGPSMACEALRAYSQRNLNVQFVSNVDASDFAEAVQGLNADETLFIVCSKTFTTDETLTNARTARSWLLKQLVDESAIAKHFVAVSTNTEAVSYTHLRAHETRG
;
A
#
# COMPACT_ATOMS: atom_id res chain seq x y z
N GLU A 1 23.40 18.00 -8.42
CA GLU A 1 23.36 16.93 -9.43
C GLU A 1 21.91 16.66 -9.79
N ASP A 2 21.58 16.77 -11.05
CA ASP A 2 20.25 16.42 -11.50
C ASP A 2 20.11 14.89 -11.46
N GLN A 3 19.05 14.39 -10.87
CA GLN A 3 18.76 12.95 -10.76
C GLN A 3 18.14 12.39 -12.05
N GLY A 4 18.40 13.03 -13.19
CA GLY A 4 17.80 12.68 -14.48
C GLY A 4 16.32 13.06 -14.57
N LEU A 5 15.82 13.92 -13.68
CA LEU A 5 14.47 14.44 -13.74
C LEU A 5 14.42 15.70 -14.59
N PHE A 6 13.52 15.71 -15.57
CA PHE A 6 13.23 16.88 -16.39
C PHE A 6 11.79 17.33 -16.12
N LEU A 7 11.61 18.60 -15.76
CA LEU A 7 10.30 19.22 -15.56
C LEU A 7 9.99 20.19 -16.69
N ASP A 8 9.06 19.84 -17.57
CA ASP A 8 8.52 20.73 -18.58
C ASP A 8 7.22 21.38 -18.07
N TYR A 9 7.26 22.67 -17.81
CA TYR A 9 6.11 23.47 -17.41
C TYR A 9 5.63 24.44 -18.49
N SER A 10 6.07 24.26 -19.74
CA SER A 10 5.76 25.14 -20.87
C SER A 10 4.25 25.28 -21.15
N LYS A 11 3.45 24.28 -20.76
CA LYS A 11 1.99 24.27 -20.91
C LYS A 11 1.25 24.89 -19.71
N ASN A 12 1.94 25.22 -18.64
CA ASN A 12 1.36 25.89 -17.50
C ASN A 12 1.27 27.39 -17.74
N ARG A 13 0.25 28.03 -17.15
CA ARG A 13 0.06 29.51 -17.24
C ARG A 13 0.97 30.23 -16.24
N VAL A 14 2.28 30.04 -16.39
CA VAL A 14 3.32 30.68 -15.57
C VAL A 14 4.32 31.39 -16.45
N THR A 15 4.79 32.54 -15.99
CA THR A 15 5.87 33.29 -16.63
C THR A 15 7.18 33.08 -15.87
N ARG A 16 8.29 33.54 -16.43
CA ARG A 16 9.57 33.53 -15.72
C ARG A 16 9.49 34.27 -14.39
N GLU A 17 8.84 35.43 -14.38
CA GLU A 17 8.58 36.22 -13.16
C GLU A 17 7.79 35.42 -12.11
N SER A 18 6.77 34.64 -12.53
CA SER A 18 6.02 33.77 -11.62
C SER A 18 6.93 32.74 -10.96
N ILE A 19 7.86 32.14 -11.70
CA ILE A 19 8.82 31.18 -11.15
C ILE A 19 9.77 31.86 -10.17
N ASP A 20 10.30 33.03 -10.51
CA ASP A 20 11.21 33.79 -9.64
C ASP A 20 10.53 34.17 -8.31
N LEU A 21 9.24 34.57 -8.35
CA LEU A 21 8.44 34.85 -7.16
C LEU A 21 8.15 33.57 -6.33
N LEU A 22 7.90 32.44 -6.97
CA LEU A 22 7.69 31.16 -6.25
C LEU A 22 8.97 30.68 -5.57
N VAL A 23 10.14 30.84 -6.21
CA VAL A 23 11.43 30.52 -5.58
C VAL A 23 11.67 31.44 -4.37
N LYS A 24 11.41 32.74 -4.51
CA LYS A 24 11.54 33.69 -3.40
C LYS A 24 10.58 33.35 -2.25
N LEU A 25 9.35 32.95 -2.54
CA LEU A 25 8.40 32.48 -1.53
C LEU A 25 8.94 31.24 -0.80
N ALA A 26 9.53 30.29 -1.51
CA ALA A 26 10.14 29.08 -0.91
C ALA A 26 11.29 29.45 0.05
N ASP A 27 12.13 30.42 -0.32
CA ASP A 27 13.22 30.92 0.51
C ASP A 27 12.68 31.63 1.78
N GLU A 28 11.71 32.53 1.61
CA GLU A 28 11.07 33.25 2.73
C GLU A 28 10.34 32.28 3.68
N ALA A 29 9.72 31.20 3.15
CA ALA A 29 9.10 30.13 3.91
C ALA A 29 10.10 29.15 4.53
N ARG A 30 11.41 29.34 4.33
CA ARG A 30 12.49 28.45 4.82
C ARG A 30 12.31 26.99 4.40
N LEU A 31 11.91 26.75 3.14
CA LEU A 31 11.65 25.42 2.62
C LEU A 31 12.85 24.49 2.79
N ILE A 32 14.08 24.95 2.56
CA ILE A 32 15.29 24.14 2.72
C ILE A 32 15.47 23.68 4.16
N SER A 33 15.23 24.56 5.15
CA SER A 33 15.29 24.17 6.57
C SER A 33 14.22 23.10 6.89
N ALA A 34 12.99 23.28 6.41
CA ALA A 34 11.92 22.31 6.61
C ALA A 34 12.23 20.94 5.97
N ILE A 35 12.92 20.91 4.83
CA ILE A 35 13.42 19.68 4.20
C ILE A 35 14.47 19.01 5.10
N GLN A 36 15.43 19.78 5.65
CA GLN A 36 16.45 19.26 6.55
C GLN A 36 15.81 18.67 7.83
N ASP A 37 14.86 19.39 8.42
CA ASP A 37 14.10 18.92 9.59
C ASP A 37 13.35 17.61 9.29
N MET A 38 12.75 17.50 8.09
CA MET A 38 12.09 16.27 7.65
C MET A 38 13.07 15.08 7.57
N PHE A 39 14.25 15.28 6.99
CA PHE A 39 15.27 14.23 6.90
C PHE A 39 15.89 13.88 8.25
N ALA A 40 15.92 14.82 9.18
CA ALA A 40 16.39 14.62 10.56
C ALA A 40 15.38 13.89 11.46
N GLY A 41 14.15 13.63 10.96
CA GLY A 41 13.11 12.97 11.76
C GLY A 41 12.37 13.92 12.71
N GLU A 42 12.51 15.24 12.53
CA GLU A 42 11.78 16.23 13.33
C GLU A 42 10.26 16.13 13.12
N LYS A 43 9.50 16.45 14.16
CA LYS A 43 8.03 16.37 14.14
C LYS A 43 7.40 17.54 13.39
N ILE A 44 7.69 17.63 12.08
CA ILE A 44 7.23 18.72 11.21
C ILE A 44 5.73 18.66 10.91
N ASN A 45 5.07 17.53 11.05
CA ASN A 45 3.61 17.44 11.02
C ASN A 45 3.05 17.95 12.36
N LYS A 46 2.88 19.25 12.45
CA LYS A 46 2.44 19.94 13.68
C LYS A 46 1.00 19.57 14.09
N THR A 47 0.15 19.24 13.12
CA THR A 47 -1.25 18.89 13.34
C THR A 47 -1.40 17.58 14.12
N GLU A 48 -0.57 16.59 13.80
CA GLU A 48 -0.60 15.28 14.43
C GLU A 48 0.55 15.08 15.44
N GLY A 49 1.48 16.04 15.56
CA GLY A 49 2.65 15.92 16.41
C GLY A 49 3.61 14.82 15.98
N ARG A 50 3.74 14.56 14.68
CA ARG A 50 4.49 13.42 14.12
C ARG A 50 5.62 13.85 13.20
N ALA A 51 6.65 13.04 13.14
CA ALA A 51 7.62 13.05 12.06
C ALA A 51 7.00 12.55 10.75
N VAL A 52 7.63 12.94 9.63
CA VAL A 52 7.23 12.55 8.28
C VAL A 52 8.34 11.69 7.70
N LEU A 53 8.16 10.35 7.76
CA LEU A 53 9.25 9.39 7.59
C LEU A 53 9.23 8.64 6.24
N HIS A 54 8.62 9.18 5.17
CA HIS A 54 8.72 8.51 3.87
C HIS A 54 10.14 8.47 3.31
N THR A 55 11.07 9.24 3.83
CA THR A 55 12.51 9.11 3.57
C THR A 55 13.06 7.81 4.13
N ALA A 56 12.63 7.41 5.34
CA ALA A 56 13.02 6.15 5.97
C ALA A 56 12.51 4.93 5.18
N LEU A 57 11.29 5.01 4.60
CA LEU A 57 10.73 3.93 3.76
C LEU A 57 11.57 3.64 2.49
N ARG A 58 12.43 4.56 2.10
CA ARG A 58 13.29 4.46 0.90
C ARG A 58 14.77 4.41 1.23
N ALA A 59 15.11 4.47 2.51
CA ALA A 59 16.49 4.47 2.96
C ALA A 59 17.14 3.09 2.78
N PRO A 60 18.42 3.01 2.38
CA PRO A 60 19.18 1.78 2.40
C PRO A 60 19.24 1.17 3.81
N LYS A 61 19.41 -0.16 3.91
CA LYS A 61 19.57 -0.88 5.20
C LYS A 61 20.72 -0.33 6.09
N SER A 62 21.72 0.29 5.45
CA SER A 62 22.88 0.88 6.14
C SER A 62 22.64 2.29 6.67
N SER A 63 21.50 2.89 6.37
CA SER A 63 21.14 4.22 6.89
C SER A 63 20.66 4.14 8.33
N CYS A 64 20.83 5.26 9.04
CA CYS A 64 20.28 5.46 10.37
C CYS A 64 19.40 6.70 10.35
N ILE A 65 18.14 6.56 10.72
CA ILE A 65 17.18 7.67 10.85
C ILE A 65 16.53 7.52 12.21
N GLU A 66 16.87 8.44 13.11
CA GLU A 66 16.39 8.40 14.47
C GLU A 66 15.05 9.14 14.64
N LEU A 67 14.13 8.50 15.34
CA LEU A 67 12.90 9.10 15.84
C LEU A 67 12.78 8.81 17.33
N ASP A 68 12.74 9.86 18.14
CA ASP A 68 12.66 9.76 19.61
C ASP A 68 13.77 8.83 20.19
N GLY A 69 14.98 8.88 19.60
CA GLY A 69 16.14 8.07 20.02
C GLY A 69 16.14 6.62 19.55
N ILE A 70 15.25 6.25 18.65
CA ILE A 70 15.16 4.90 18.07
C ILE A 70 15.43 4.98 16.56
N ASP A 71 16.39 4.18 16.08
CA ASP A 71 16.58 4.01 14.63
C ASP A 71 15.40 3.24 14.04
N VAL A 72 14.65 3.88 13.13
CA VAL A 72 13.44 3.32 12.51
C VAL A 72 13.74 2.48 11.25
N VAL A 73 14.93 2.60 10.66
CA VAL A 73 15.27 1.91 9.42
C VAL A 73 15.24 0.38 9.55
N PRO A 74 15.72 -0.24 10.63
CA PRO A 74 15.62 -1.69 10.83
C PRO A 74 14.17 -2.19 10.84
N GLN A 75 13.24 -1.43 11.44
CA GLN A 75 11.82 -1.80 11.47
C GLN A 75 11.19 -1.76 10.08
N VAL A 76 11.50 -0.74 9.28
CA VAL A 76 11.07 -0.63 7.88
C VAL A 76 11.53 -1.84 7.08
N HIS A 77 12.82 -2.18 7.17
CA HIS A 77 13.36 -3.31 6.42
C HIS A 77 12.83 -4.67 6.89
N ALA A 78 12.53 -4.84 8.17
CA ALA A 78 11.87 -6.05 8.67
C ALA A 78 10.50 -6.26 8.03
N VAL A 79 9.72 -5.19 7.82
CA VAL A 79 8.44 -5.25 7.12
C VAL A 79 8.63 -5.56 5.63
N LEU A 80 9.58 -4.89 4.98
CA LEU A 80 9.89 -5.14 3.56
C LEU A 80 10.34 -6.58 3.31
N ASP A 81 11.20 -7.12 4.17
CA ASP A 81 11.66 -8.52 4.09
C ASP A 81 10.49 -9.50 4.27
N LYS A 82 9.57 -9.21 5.19
CA LYS A 82 8.33 -10.00 5.39
C LYS A 82 7.43 -9.96 4.14
N MET A 83 7.25 -8.77 3.55
CA MET A 83 6.47 -8.61 2.33
C MET A 83 7.12 -9.36 1.15
N ALA A 84 8.44 -9.29 1.00
CA ALA A 84 9.17 -10.00 -0.02
C ALA A 84 9.01 -11.52 0.11
N GLY A 85 9.16 -12.05 1.33
CA GLY A 85 8.96 -13.49 1.59
C GLY A 85 7.54 -13.95 1.28
N PHE A 86 6.52 -13.16 1.65
CA PHE A 86 5.12 -13.47 1.34
C PHE A 86 4.86 -13.43 -0.18
N SER A 87 5.34 -12.38 -0.86
CA SER A 87 5.22 -12.27 -2.32
C SER A 87 5.86 -13.45 -3.05
N GLU A 88 7.06 -13.88 -2.61
CA GLU A 88 7.74 -15.03 -3.19
C GLU A 88 6.96 -16.33 -2.93
N ALA A 89 6.40 -16.51 -1.74
CA ALA A 89 5.57 -17.68 -1.42
C ALA A 89 4.32 -17.79 -2.32
N ILE A 90 3.69 -16.65 -2.65
CA ILE A 90 2.57 -16.59 -3.62
C ILE A 90 3.07 -16.93 -5.03
N ARG A 91 4.14 -16.31 -5.47
CA ARG A 91 4.67 -16.43 -6.84
C ARG A 91 5.19 -17.82 -7.15
N SER A 92 5.83 -18.47 -6.19
CA SER A 92 6.33 -19.85 -6.31
C SER A 92 5.23 -20.90 -6.14
N GLY A 93 4.03 -20.52 -5.67
CA GLY A 93 2.95 -21.45 -5.32
C GLY A 93 3.16 -22.19 -4.00
N GLN A 94 4.13 -21.77 -3.19
CA GLN A 94 4.34 -22.30 -1.84
C GLN A 94 3.19 -21.92 -0.90
N TRP A 95 2.67 -20.69 -1.05
CA TRP A 95 1.43 -20.30 -0.39
C TRP A 95 0.25 -20.85 -1.18
N GLN A 96 -0.56 -21.65 -0.51
CA GLN A 96 -1.73 -22.29 -1.08
C GLN A 96 -3.00 -21.79 -0.40
N GLY A 97 -4.08 -21.73 -1.18
CA GLY A 97 -5.42 -21.50 -0.67
C GLY A 97 -5.88 -22.62 0.25
N PHE A 98 -7.08 -22.47 0.80
CA PHE A 98 -7.66 -23.41 1.76
C PHE A 98 -7.76 -24.86 1.24
N THR A 99 -8.05 -25.02 -0.04
CA THR A 99 -8.15 -26.35 -0.70
C THR A 99 -6.82 -26.95 -1.14
N GLY A 100 -5.69 -26.29 -0.86
CA GLY A 100 -4.37 -26.71 -1.30
C GLY A 100 -4.01 -26.31 -2.73
N LYS A 101 -4.86 -25.52 -3.40
CA LYS A 101 -4.55 -24.96 -4.72
C LYS A 101 -3.65 -23.72 -4.63
N PRO A 102 -2.75 -23.48 -5.60
CA PRO A 102 -1.95 -22.27 -5.65
C PRO A 102 -2.85 -21.04 -5.91
N ILE A 103 -2.48 -19.89 -5.38
CA ILE A 103 -3.15 -18.63 -5.69
C ILE A 103 -2.86 -18.22 -7.13
N ARG A 104 -3.91 -17.85 -7.85
CA ARG A 104 -3.86 -17.38 -9.24
C ARG A 104 -4.40 -15.95 -9.39
N ASN A 105 -5.24 -15.53 -8.47
CA ASN A 105 -5.87 -14.22 -8.50
C ASN A 105 -5.54 -13.47 -7.20
N VAL A 106 -5.09 -12.23 -7.33
CA VAL A 106 -4.83 -11.31 -6.22
C VAL A 106 -5.69 -10.09 -6.42
N ILE A 107 -6.56 -9.78 -5.47
CA ILE A 107 -7.46 -8.63 -5.52
C ILE A 107 -7.09 -7.66 -4.41
N ASN A 108 -6.61 -6.48 -4.77
CA ASN A 108 -6.35 -5.40 -3.82
C ASN A 108 -7.64 -4.62 -3.56
N ILE A 109 -8.02 -4.50 -2.29
CA ILE A 109 -9.17 -3.70 -1.84
C ILE A 109 -8.62 -2.51 -1.07
N GLY A 110 -8.81 -1.31 -1.62
CA GLY A 110 -8.30 -0.08 -1.01
C GLY A 110 -8.81 1.14 -1.75
N ILE A 111 -8.73 2.33 -1.13
CA ILE A 111 -9.22 3.59 -1.71
C ILE A 111 -8.14 4.65 -1.64
N GLY A 112 -8.12 5.56 -2.61
CA GLY A 112 -7.16 6.65 -2.67
C GLY A 112 -5.72 6.14 -2.72
N GLY A 113 -4.88 6.50 -1.74
CA GLY A 113 -3.48 6.08 -1.69
C GLY A 113 -3.28 4.57 -1.53
N SER A 114 -4.27 3.85 -1.02
CA SER A 114 -4.23 2.38 -0.91
C SER A 114 -4.62 1.67 -2.21
N ASP A 115 -5.04 2.39 -3.24
CA ASP A 115 -5.39 1.89 -4.58
C ASP A 115 -4.49 2.49 -5.66
N LEU A 116 -4.46 3.82 -5.80
CA LEU A 116 -3.86 4.50 -6.96
C LEU A 116 -2.38 4.19 -7.15
N GLY A 117 -1.59 4.16 -6.06
CA GLY A 117 -0.17 3.82 -6.12
C GLY A 117 0.07 2.38 -6.57
N PRO A 118 -0.51 1.38 -5.89
CA PRO A 118 -0.42 -0.02 -6.28
C PRO A 118 -0.92 -0.30 -7.70
N SER A 119 -2.07 0.24 -8.09
CA SER A 119 -2.64 0.10 -9.43
C SER A 119 -1.73 0.67 -10.50
N MET A 120 -1.25 1.90 -10.32
CA MET A 120 -0.29 2.55 -11.22
C MET A 120 0.99 1.73 -11.35
N ALA A 121 1.55 1.22 -10.25
CA ALA A 121 2.77 0.43 -10.28
C ALA A 121 2.57 -0.90 -11.03
N CYS A 122 1.44 -1.59 -10.85
CA CYS A 122 1.10 -2.80 -11.57
C CYS A 122 0.98 -2.56 -13.08
N GLU A 123 0.34 -1.49 -13.50
CA GLU A 123 0.23 -1.13 -14.92
C GLU A 123 1.59 -0.73 -15.52
N ALA A 124 2.35 0.13 -14.83
CA ALA A 124 3.65 0.59 -15.31
C ALA A 124 4.66 -0.57 -15.47
N LEU A 125 4.61 -1.54 -14.56
CA LEU A 125 5.53 -2.68 -14.54
C LEU A 125 4.94 -3.95 -15.19
N ARG A 126 3.84 -3.83 -15.89
CA ARG A 126 3.12 -4.97 -16.49
C ARG A 126 4.00 -5.83 -17.39
N ALA A 127 4.95 -5.24 -18.10
CA ALA A 127 5.88 -5.96 -18.96
C ALA A 127 6.79 -6.93 -18.19
N TYR A 128 7.03 -6.66 -16.90
CA TYR A 128 7.87 -7.47 -16.01
C TYR A 128 7.05 -8.41 -15.10
N SER A 129 5.73 -8.37 -15.19
CA SER A 129 4.86 -9.15 -14.30
C SER A 129 4.86 -10.64 -14.66
N GLN A 130 4.61 -11.47 -13.65
CA GLN A 130 4.39 -12.91 -13.81
C GLN A 130 2.98 -13.16 -14.33
N ARG A 131 2.85 -13.62 -15.58
CA ARG A 131 1.59 -13.67 -16.34
C ARG A 131 0.57 -14.70 -15.87
N ASN A 132 0.97 -15.68 -15.07
CA ASN A 132 0.09 -16.67 -14.46
C ASN A 132 -0.58 -16.19 -13.16
N LEU A 133 -0.26 -14.97 -12.72
CA LEU A 133 -0.95 -14.28 -11.63
C LEU A 133 -1.77 -13.12 -12.22
N ASN A 134 -3.08 -13.13 -11.96
CA ASN A 134 -3.99 -12.06 -12.31
C ASN A 134 -4.10 -11.10 -11.11
N VAL A 135 -3.80 -9.82 -11.31
CA VAL A 135 -3.90 -8.80 -10.27
C VAL A 135 -5.01 -7.82 -10.64
N GLN A 136 -5.94 -7.61 -9.73
CA GLN A 136 -7.07 -6.70 -9.90
C GLN A 136 -7.20 -5.77 -8.69
N PHE A 137 -7.97 -4.69 -8.86
CA PHE A 137 -8.15 -3.64 -7.87
C PHE A 137 -9.64 -3.36 -7.70
N VAL A 138 -10.07 -3.24 -6.45
CA VAL A 138 -11.44 -2.83 -6.07
C VAL A 138 -11.30 -1.58 -5.20
N SER A 139 -11.72 -0.45 -5.75
CA SER A 139 -11.56 0.86 -5.11
C SER A 139 -12.88 1.63 -4.99
N ASN A 140 -13.96 1.14 -5.58
CA ASN A 140 -15.28 1.74 -5.48
C ASN A 140 -16.18 0.94 -4.55
N VAL A 141 -17.06 1.63 -3.80
CA VAL A 141 -18.08 1.00 -2.96
C VAL A 141 -19.25 0.46 -3.77
N ASP A 142 -19.39 0.86 -5.03
CA ASP A 142 -20.39 0.31 -5.93
C ASP A 142 -20.20 -1.20 -6.09
N ALA A 143 -21.26 -1.96 -5.85
CA ALA A 143 -21.21 -3.42 -5.88
C ALA A 143 -20.79 -3.98 -7.25
N SER A 144 -20.98 -3.24 -8.33
CA SER A 144 -20.56 -3.65 -9.67
C SER A 144 -19.05 -3.73 -9.81
N ASP A 145 -18.28 -2.84 -9.14
CA ASP A 145 -16.82 -2.87 -9.14
C ASP A 145 -16.29 -4.20 -8.60
N PHE A 146 -16.81 -4.62 -7.44
CA PHE A 146 -16.46 -5.91 -6.86
C PHE A 146 -16.97 -7.10 -7.72
N ALA A 147 -18.20 -7.04 -8.22
CA ALA A 147 -18.80 -8.11 -9.00
C ALA A 147 -18.01 -8.40 -10.29
N GLU A 148 -17.59 -7.35 -11.00
CA GLU A 148 -16.74 -7.47 -12.19
C GLU A 148 -15.35 -8.02 -11.84
N ALA A 149 -14.74 -7.56 -10.74
CA ALA A 149 -13.43 -8.00 -10.33
C ALA A 149 -13.37 -9.50 -9.98
N VAL A 150 -14.47 -10.10 -9.50
CA VAL A 150 -14.52 -11.53 -9.15
C VAL A 150 -15.20 -12.39 -10.21
N GLN A 151 -15.64 -11.81 -11.32
CA GLN A 151 -16.36 -12.54 -12.36
C GLN A 151 -15.50 -13.65 -12.96
N GLY A 152 -15.98 -14.88 -12.91
CA GLY A 152 -15.31 -16.06 -13.46
C GLY A 152 -14.11 -16.54 -12.62
N LEU A 153 -13.86 -15.96 -11.43
CA LEU A 153 -12.78 -16.41 -10.56
C LEU A 153 -13.21 -17.55 -9.63
N ASN A 154 -12.25 -18.42 -9.33
CA ASN A 154 -12.42 -19.47 -8.32
C ASN A 154 -11.99 -18.94 -6.95
N ALA A 155 -12.84 -19.06 -5.95
CA ALA A 155 -12.55 -18.57 -4.60
C ALA A 155 -11.32 -19.25 -3.99
N ASP A 156 -11.12 -20.53 -4.22
CA ASP A 156 -10.02 -21.34 -3.70
C ASP A 156 -8.63 -21.00 -4.32
N GLU A 157 -8.60 -20.20 -5.38
CA GLU A 157 -7.38 -19.70 -6.03
C GLU A 157 -7.25 -18.15 -5.93
N THR A 158 -8.09 -17.50 -5.10
CA THR A 158 -8.15 -16.03 -4.98
C THR A 158 -7.67 -15.56 -3.62
N LEU A 159 -6.77 -14.57 -3.61
CA LEU A 159 -6.26 -13.87 -2.42
C LEU A 159 -6.76 -12.42 -2.43
N PHE A 160 -7.26 -11.94 -1.31
CA PHE A 160 -7.63 -10.55 -1.10
C PHE A 160 -6.58 -9.84 -0.24
N ILE A 161 -6.11 -8.67 -0.69
CA ILE A 161 -5.24 -7.77 0.08
C ILE A 161 -6.10 -6.57 0.48
N VAL A 162 -6.37 -6.42 1.77
CA VAL A 162 -7.17 -5.28 2.29
C VAL A 162 -6.22 -4.21 2.79
N CYS A 163 -6.15 -3.10 2.05
CA CYS A 163 -5.24 -1.99 2.32
C CYS A 163 -5.98 -0.80 2.93
N SER A 164 -5.72 -0.51 4.21
CA SER A 164 -6.24 0.68 4.88
C SER A 164 -5.35 1.07 6.05
N LYS A 165 -4.82 2.30 6.06
CA LYS A 165 -3.92 2.77 7.12
C LYS A 165 -4.52 2.60 8.52
N THR A 166 -5.74 3.10 8.73
CA THR A 166 -6.43 3.05 10.01
C THR A 166 -7.34 1.83 10.18
N PHE A 167 -7.63 1.13 9.09
CA PHE A 167 -8.59 0.04 9.01
C PHE A 167 -10.00 0.43 9.51
N THR A 168 -10.39 1.69 9.25
CA THR A 168 -11.67 2.29 9.65
C THR A 168 -12.41 2.95 8.47
N THR A 169 -11.86 2.85 7.24
CA THR A 169 -12.48 3.41 6.04
C THR A 169 -13.68 2.56 5.64
N ASP A 170 -14.88 3.12 5.74
CA ASP A 170 -16.15 2.37 5.59
C ASP A 170 -16.27 1.68 4.23
N GLU A 171 -15.88 2.32 3.15
CA GLU A 171 -15.93 1.76 1.81
C GLU A 171 -14.99 0.55 1.68
N THR A 172 -13.76 0.67 2.17
CA THR A 172 -12.79 -0.44 2.17
C THR A 172 -13.30 -1.62 2.98
N LEU A 173 -13.86 -1.37 4.16
CA LEU A 173 -14.41 -2.42 5.03
C LEU A 173 -15.67 -3.04 4.43
N THR A 174 -16.49 -2.26 3.74
CA THR A 174 -17.68 -2.77 3.04
C THR A 174 -17.28 -3.73 1.93
N ASN A 175 -16.31 -3.35 1.09
CA ASN A 175 -15.79 -4.23 0.05
C ASN A 175 -15.10 -5.47 0.63
N ALA A 176 -14.34 -5.33 1.73
CA ALA A 176 -13.72 -6.47 2.40
C ALA A 176 -14.75 -7.46 2.98
N ARG A 177 -15.87 -6.98 3.56
CA ARG A 177 -16.98 -7.83 4.01
C ARG A 177 -17.69 -8.52 2.85
N THR A 178 -17.86 -7.82 1.72
CA THR A 178 -18.41 -8.40 0.49
C THR A 178 -17.52 -9.51 -0.05
N ALA A 179 -16.19 -9.27 -0.10
CA ALA A 179 -15.21 -10.27 -0.50
C ALA A 179 -15.22 -11.50 0.43
N ARG A 180 -15.29 -11.28 1.75
CA ARG A 180 -15.42 -12.36 2.73
C ARG A 180 -16.69 -13.18 2.51
N SER A 181 -17.82 -12.52 2.30
CA SER A 181 -19.09 -13.19 2.03
C SER A 181 -19.05 -13.98 0.72
N TRP A 182 -18.43 -13.44 -0.31
CA TRP A 182 -18.24 -14.12 -1.60
C TRP A 182 -17.37 -15.37 -1.46
N LEU A 183 -16.25 -15.29 -0.72
CA LEU A 183 -15.36 -16.41 -0.46
C LEU A 183 -16.08 -17.53 0.30
N LEU A 184 -16.76 -17.19 1.40
CA LEU A 184 -17.42 -18.14 2.29
C LEU A 184 -18.66 -18.81 1.65
N LYS A 185 -19.30 -18.17 0.69
CA LYS A 185 -20.36 -18.82 -0.10
C LYS A 185 -19.85 -20.01 -0.91
N GLN A 186 -18.57 -20.03 -1.27
CA GLN A 186 -17.97 -21.08 -2.09
C GLN A 186 -17.20 -22.09 -1.24
N LEU A 187 -16.46 -21.65 -0.21
CA LEU A 187 -15.60 -22.51 0.61
C LEU A 187 -16.25 -23.01 1.90
N VAL A 188 -17.35 -22.36 2.33
CA VAL A 188 -18.23 -22.76 3.45
C VAL A 188 -17.54 -22.86 4.83
N ASP A 189 -16.23 -22.65 4.93
CA ASP A 189 -15.43 -22.79 6.15
C ASP A 189 -14.75 -21.46 6.53
N GLU A 190 -15.04 -20.98 7.75
CA GLU A 190 -14.46 -19.73 8.30
C GLU A 190 -12.91 -19.77 8.35
N SER A 191 -12.31 -20.95 8.52
CA SER A 191 -10.85 -21.08 8.57
C SER A 191 -10.19 -20.79 7.22
N ALA A 192 -10.94 -20.78 6.12
CA ALA A 192 -10.46 -20.39 4.80
C ALA A 192 -9.98 -18.92 4.78
N ILE A 193 -10.56 -18.05 5.60
CA ILE A 193 -10.21 -16.63 5.66
C ILE A 193 -8.70 -16.42 5.87
N ALA A 194 -8.09 -17.16 6.79
CA ALA A 194 -6.66 -17.08 7.09
C ALA A 194 -5.74 -17.43 5.90
N LYS A 195 -6.26 -18.12 4.89
CA LYS A 195 -5.51 -18.49 3.68
C LYS A 195 -5.75 -17.58 2.49
N HIS A 196 -6.81 -16.80 2.54
CA HIS A 196 -7.31 -16.00 1.41
C HIS A 196 -7.38 -14.50 1.68
N PHE A 197 -7.01 -14.04 2.90
CA PHE A 197 -6.98 -12.61 3.23
C PHE A 197 -5.66 -12.21 3.85
N VAL A 198 -5.18 -11.02 3.45
CA VAL A 198 -4.03 -10.32 4.02
C VAL A 198 -4.42 -8.88 4.28
N ALA A 199 -4.08 -8.34 5.44
CA ALA A 199 -4.28 -6.93 5.76
C ALA A 199 -2.97 -6.16 5.68
N VAL A 200 -3.03 -4.96 5.09
CA VAL A 200 -1.96 -3.96 5.12
C VAL A 200 -2.47 -2.75 5.90
N SER A 201 -2.02 -2.63 7.14
CA SER A 201 -2.49 -1.59 8.07
C SER A 201 -1.47 -1.29 9.14
N THR A 202 -1.53 -0.08 9.72
CA THR A 202 -0.82 0.28 10.96
C THR A 202 -1.65 -0.03 12.21
N ASN A 203 -2.93 -0.36 12.07
CA ASN A 203 -3.88 -0.61 13.16
C ASN A 203 -4.19 -2.11 13.29
N THR A 204 -3.29 -2.83 13.96
CA THR A 204 -3.41 -4.29 14.17
C THR A 204 -4.62 -4.66 15.02
N GLU A 205 -5.03 -3.80 15.95
CA GLU A 205 -6.21 -4.01 16.79
C GLU A 205 -7.47 -4.00 15.93
N ALA A 206 -7.66 -3.00 15.08
CA ALA A 206 -8.81 -2.94 14.18
C ALA A 206 -8.85 -4.13 13.20
N VAL A 207 -7.71 -4.59 12.70
CA VAL A 207 -7.63 -5.79 11.84
C VAL A 207 -8.14 -7.02 12.58
N SER A 208 -7.78 -7.18 13.85
CA SER A 208 -8.21 -8.32 14.68
C SER A 208 -9.73 -8.32 14.93
N TYR A 209 -10.33 -7.12 15.15
CA TYR A 209 -11.77 -6.97 15.39
C TYR A 209 -12.65 -7.24 14.17
N THR A 210 -12.12 -7.09 12.96
CA THR A 210 -12.93 -7.27 11.73
C THR A 210 -13.15 -8.74 11.36
N HIS A 211 -12.67 -9.70 12.17
CA HIS A 211 -12.71 -11.14 11.89
C HIS A 211 -12.05 -11.52 10.55
N LEU A 212 -11.35 -10.59 9.93
CA LEU A 212 -10.38 -10.85 8.89
C LEU A 212 -9.11 -11.30 9.60
N ARG A 213 -9.02 -12.55 10.04
CA ARG A 213 -7.80 -13.14 10.63
C ARG A 213 -6.72 -13.25 9.55
N ALA A 214 -6.35 -12.09 9.01
CA ALA A 214 -5.37 -11.92 7.96
C ALA A 214 -3.95 -12.00 8.54
N HIS A 215 -3.02 -12.51 7.75
CA HIS A 215 -1.60 -12.31 8.04
C HIS A 215 -1.29 -10.82 8.00
N GLU A 216 -0.90 -10.25 9.14
CA GLU A 216 -0.58 -8.84 9.28
C GLU A 216 0.80 -8.56 8.69
N THR A 217 0.88 -7.62 7.75
CA THR A 217 2.11 -6.91 7.44
C THR A 217 2.02 -5.54 8.09
N ARG A 218 2.77 -5.31 9.17
CA ARG A 218 2.92 -3.98 9.75
C ARG A 218 3.70 -3.11 8.77
N GLY A 219 3.11 -2.03 8.32
CA GLY A 219 3.78 -0.96 7.59
C GLY A 219 4.03 0.23 8.51
#